data_411cf8fd33aee23c2288d88952a33ecc
#
_entry.id   411cf8fd33aee23c2288d88952a33ecc
#
_cell.length_a   1.000
_cell.length_b   1.000
_cell.length_c   1.000
_cell.angle_alpha   90.00
_cell.angle_beta   90.00
_cell.angle_gamma   90.00
#
_symmetry.space_group_name_H-M   'P 1'
#
loop_
_entity.id
_entity.type
_entity.pdbx_description
1 polymer ?
#
loop_
_entity_poly.entity_id
_entity_poly.type
_entity_poly.pdbx_seq_one_letter_code
_entity_poly.pdbx_strand_id
1 'polypeptide(L)'
;MTRRARAIGYGIGWAGLITGAEWLARRPPRGRSQAWLLAYGVLGGLALFSGARLAPRSRGLSLPGLVLATIGYPLGRRLLSDRGFARPPQNLALELAALEVVAVTEELTWGAIVEPELGPAATAALFAAKHVVIDGRWRRGLGLFAFWMGLAAQRRRWPVAAMLVHAALNGAGVVQGHVSGRDRF
;
A
#
# COMPACT_ATOMS: atom_id res chain seq x y z
N MET A 1 8.09 13.97 22.84
CA MET A 1 8.10 13.78 21.36
C MET A 1 6.77 14.29 20.80
N THR A 2 6.76 15.18 19.82
CA THR A 2 5.53 15.71 19.22
C THR A 2 4.79 14.61 18.43
N ARG A 3 3.46 14.78 18.24
CA ARG A 3 2.66 13.85 17.41
C ARG A 3 3.24 13.72 16.00
N ARG A 4 3.67 14.84 15.41
CA ARG A 4 4.30 14.87 14.10
C ARG A 4 5.61 14.07 14.04
N ALA A 5 6.47 14.19 15.07
CA ALA A 5 7.70 13.41 15.15
C ALA A 5 7.43 11.91 15.28
N ARG A 6 6.37 11.52 15.99
CA ARG A 6 5.92 10.13 16.07
C ARG A 6 5.43 9.61 14.72
N ALA A 7 4.62 10.38 14.00
CA ALA A 7 4.12 10.00 12.69
C ALA A 7 5.25 9.80 11.68
N ILE A 8 6.23 10.70 11.67
CA ILE A 8 7.43 10.59 10.83
C ILE A 8 8.24 9.34 11.23
N GLY A 9 8.49 9.14 12.52
CA GLY A 9 9.20 7.97 13.04
C GLY A 9 8.50 6.66 12.68
N TYR A 10 7.17 6.63 12.73
CA TYR A 10 6.36 5.49 12.30
C TYR A 10 6.54 5.21 10.80
N GLY A 11 6.44 6.25 9.96
CA GLY A 11 6.62 6.12 8.52
C GLY A 11 8.01 5.62 8.13
N ILE A 12 9.06 6.16 8.75
CA ILE A 12 10.46 5.74 8.51
C ILE A 12 10.70 4.32 9.01
N GLY A 13 10.28 4.00 10.25
CA GLY A 13 10.42 2.67 10.82
C GLY A 13 9.69 1.61 10.01
N TRP A 14 8.48 1.95 9.58
CA TRP A 14 7.67 1.09 8.72
C TRP A 14 8.35 0.85 7.35
N ALA A 15 8.82 1.91 6.68
CA ALA A 15 9.54 1.79 5.42
C ALA A 15 10.81 0.94 5.57
N GLY A 16 11.56 1.10 6.65
CA GLY A 16 12.75 0.31 6.96
C GLY A 16 12.44 -1.17 7.18
N LEU A 17 11.41 -1.48 7.96
CA LEU A 17 10.97 -2.86 8.20
C LEU A 17 10.51 -3.56 6.92
N ILE A 18 9.72 -2.88 6.09
CA ILE A 18 9.27 -3.44 4.82
C ILE A 18 10.41 -3.62 3.83
N THR A 19 11.33 -2.65 3.74
CA THR A 19 12.53 -2.81 2.90
C THR A 19 13.36 -4.01 3.35
N GLY A 20 13.54 -4.19 4.66
CA GLY A 20 14.21 -5.36 5.23
C GLY A 20 13.48 -6.67 4.94
N ALA A 21 12.16 -6.70 5.10
CA ALA A 21 11.33 -7.87 4.80
C ALA A 21 11.36 -8.23 3.31
N GLU A 22 11.29 -7.24 2.42
CA GLU A 22 11.46 -7.43 0.97
C GLU A 22 12.83 -7.99 0.60
N TRP A 23 13.89 -7.47 1.23
CA TRP A 23 15.24 -7.97 1.02
C TRP A 23 15.40 -9.41 1.47
N LEU A 24 14.85 -9.78 2.63
CA LEU A 24 14.82 -11.16 3.13
C LEU A 24 13.98 -12.07 2.24
N ALA A 25 12.82 -11.61 1.78
CA ALA A 25 11.91 -12.37 0.93
C ALA A 25 12.46 -12.67 -0.48
N ARG A 26 13.44 -11.91 -0.94
CA ARG A 26 14.11 -12.17 -2.23
C ARG A 26 15.13 -13.33 -2.18
N ARG A 27 15.49 -13.80 -1.01
CA ARG A 27 16.54 -14.84 -0.84
C ARG A 27 16.06 -16.27 -0.95
N PRO A 28 14.85 -16.68 -0.47
CA PRO A 28 14.15 -17.82 -1.07
C PRO A 28 12.86 -17.34 -1.75
N PRO A 29 12.66 -17.58 -3.07
CA PRO A 29 11.47 -17.09 -3.79
C PRO A 29 10.14 -17.68 -3.27
N ARG A 30 10.18 -18.69 -2.43
CA ARG A 30 9.01 -19.41 -1.93
C ARG A 30 8.38 -18.84 -0.64
N GLY A 31 8.95 -17.83 -0.04
CA GLY A 31 8.48 -17.30 1.27
C GLY A 31 7.90 -15.87 1.22
N ARG A 32 7.76 -15.26 0.04
CA ARG A 32 7.40 -13.84 -0.08
C ARG A 32 6.05 -13.52 0.55
N SER A 33 5.03 -14.28 0.21
CA SER A 33 3.68 -14.03 0.75
C SER A 33 3.60 -14.27 2.25
N GLN A 34 4.28 -15.29 2.78
CA GLN A 34 4.35 -15.55 4.22
C GLN A 34 5.14 -14.43 4.94
N ALA A 35 6.26 -13.99 4.38
CA ALA A 35 7.04 -12.88 4.94
C ALA A 35 6.23 -11.59 4.98
N TRP A 36 5.45 -11.30 3.94
CA TRP A 36 4.55 -10.16 3.90
C TRP A 36 3.42 -10.28 4.90
N LEU A 37 2.74 -11.43 4.98
CA LEU A 37 1.70 -11.65 5.97
C LEU A 37 2.22 -11.41 7.39
N LEU A 38 3.40 -11.93 7.71
CA LEU A 38 3.99 -11.74 9.02
C LEU A 38 4.37 -10.27 9.28
N ALA A 39 5.13 -9.66 8.37
CA ALA A 39 5.62 -8.29 8.54
C ALA A 39 4.48 -7.27 8.61
N TYR A 40 3.53 -7.36 7.68
CA TYR A 40 2.38 -6.46 7.65
C TYR A 40 1.37 -6.77 8.76
N GLY A 41 1.20 -8.02 9.14
CA GLY A 41 0.38 -8.41 10.29
C GLY A 41 0.91 -7.80 11.59
N VAL A 42 2.21 -7.87 11.84
CA VAL A 42 2.86 -7.24 13.00
C VAL A 42 2.70 -5.71 12.95
N LEU A 43 2.95 -5.10 11.80
CA LEU A 43 2.81 -3.64 11.63
C LEU A 43 1.37 -3.16 11.80
N GLY A 44 0.40 -3.92 11.28
CA GLY A 44 -1.02 -3.64 11.47
C GLY A 44 -1.43 -3.73 12.94
N GLY A 45 -0.96 -4.76 13.64
CA GLY A 45 -1.14 -4.88 15.09
C GLY A 45 -0.54 -3.69 15.84
N LEU A 46 0.69 -3.31 15.54
CA LEU A 46 1.33 -2.14 16.15
C LEU A 46 0.58 -0.84 15.86
N ALA A 47 0.04 -0.67 14.66
CA ALA A 47 -0.78 0.49 14.30
C ALA A 47 -2.05 0.56 15.17
N LEU A 48 -2.75 -0.56 15.34
CA LEU A 48 -3.93 -0.63 16.21
C LEU A 48 -3.58 -0.33 17.68
N PHE A 49 -2.52 -0.93 18.20
CA PHE A 49 -2.02 -0.62 19.55
C PHE A 49 -1.62 0.85 19.71
N SER A 50 -1.15 1.49 18.66
CA SER A 50 -0.82 2.91 18.65
C SER A 50 -2.04 3.83 18.53
N GLY A 51 -3.25 3.26 18.53
CA GLY A 51 -4.49 4.00 18.50
C GLY A 51 -4.96 4.38 17.09
N ALA A 52 -4.47 3.69 16.04
CA ALA A 52 -5.01 3.86 14.70
C ALA A 52 -6.51 3.57 14.70
N ARG A 53 -7.32 4.54 14.29
CA ARG A 53 -8.76 4.41 14.22
C ARG A 53 -9.26 4.94 12.88
N LEU A 54 -10.06 4.15 12.23
CA LEU A 54 -10.79 4.55 11.02
C LEU A 54 -12.20 5.00 11.44
N ALA A 55 -12.31 6.23 11.96
CA ALA A 55 -13.59 6.77 12.37
C ALA A 55 -14.46 7.10 11.12
N PRO A 56 -15.64 6.53 10.98
CA PRO A 56 -16.53 6.87 9.89
C PRO A 56 -17.02 8.32 10.03
N ARG A 57 -16.75 9.16 9.02
CA ARG A 57 -17.22 10.56 9.02
C ARG A 57 -18.51 10.74 8.22
N SER A 58 -18.69 9.97 7.18
CA SER A 58 -19.91 9.91 6.37
C SER A 58 -19.99 8.56 5.66
N ARG A 59 -21.15 8.22 5.09
CA ARG A 59 -21.31 7.00 4.29
C ARG A 59 -21.50 7.40 2.82
N GLY A 60 -20.43 7.76 2.14
CA GLY A 60 -20.53 8.13 0.73
C GLY A 60 -19.22 7.97 -0.01
N LEU A 61 -19.30 7.48 -1.24
CA LEU A 61 -18.14 7.39 -2.12
C LEU A 61 -17.71 8.78 -2.61
N SER A 62 -16.42 9.01 -2.70
CA SER A 62 -15.84 10.14 -3.41
C SER A 62 -15.58 9.71 -4.85
N LEU A 63 -16.45 10.09 -5.77
CA LEU A 63 -16.24 9.75 -7.18
C LEU A 63 -14.90 10.27 -7.73
N PRO A 64 -14.49 11.52 -7.50
CA PRO A 64 -13.14 11.97 -7.89
C PRO A 64 -12.02 11.14 -7.25
N GLY A 65 -12.16 10.79 -5.97
CA GLY A 65 -11.19 9.95 -5.26
C GLY A 65 -11.10 8.54 -5.86
N LEU A 66 -12.24 7.94 -6.18
CA LEU A 66 -12.30 6.62 -6.80
C LEU A 66 -11.64 6.65 -8.20
N VAL A 67 -11.97 7.62 -9.03
CA VAL A 67 -11.38 7.78 -10.37
C VAL A 67 -9.86 7.94 -10.26
N LEU A 68 -9.41 8.83 -9.38
CA LEU A 68 -7.98 9.09 -9.21
C LEU A 68 -7.22 7.86 -8.70
N ALA A 69 -7.76 7.11 -7.74
CA ALA A 69 -7.16 5.87 -7.25
C ALA A 69 -7.12 4.79 -8.34
N THR A 70 -8.23 4.62 -9.08
CA THR A 70 -8.35 3.60 -10.13
C THR A 70 -7.43 3.88 -11.31
N ILE A 71 -7.17 5.14 -11.66
CA ILE A 71 -6.21 5.51 -12.70
C ILE A 71 -4.79 5.47 -12.16
N GLY A 72 -4.55 6.01 -10.98
CA GLY A 72 -3.22 6.09 -10.36
C GLY A 72 -2.59 4.72 -10.13
N TYR A 73 -3.38 3.75 -9.69
CA TYR A 73 -2.89 2.40 -9.41
C TYR A 73 -2.28 1.70 -10.64
N PRO A 74 -2.99 1.54 -11.76
CA PRO A 74 -2.40 0.93 -12.96
C PRO A 74 -1.30 1.78 -13.60
N LEU A 75 -1.35 3.12 -13.50
CA LEU A 75 -0.25 3.97 -13.91
C LEU A 75 1.01 3.66 -13.09
N GLY A 76 0.89 3.54 -11.78
CA GLY A 76 1.99 3.14 -10.90
C GLY A 76 2.50 1.73 -11.18
N ARG A 77 1.64 0.81 -11.61
CA ARG A 77 2.01 -0.59 -11.84
C ARG A 77 2.47 -0.91 -13.26
N ARG A 78 1.80 -0.36 -14.27
CA ARG A 78 1.93 -0.83 -15.66
C ARG A 78 2.65 0.10 -16.60
N LEU A 79 2.17 1.33 -16.70
CA LEU A 79 2.65 2.25 -17.74
C LEU A 79 4.04 2.80 -17.44
N LEU A 80 4.41 2.81 -16.16
CA LEU A 80 5.68 3.39 -15.71
C LEU A 80 6.67 2.32 -15.22
N SER A 81 6.33 1.03 -15.29
CA SER A 81 7.26 -0.06 -14.98
C SER A 81 7.66 -0.78 -16.26
N ASP A 82 8.86 -0.54 -16.73
CA ASP A 82 9.34 -0.97 -18.05
C ASP A 82 9.56 -2.50 -18.21
N ARG A 83 9.50 -3.30 -17.15
CA ARG A 83 9.76 -4.74 -17.22
C ARG A 83 8.90 -5.54 -16.22
N GLY A 84 8.08 -6.45 -16.75
CA GLY A 84 7.52 -7.53 -15.96
C GLY A 84 8.56 -8.64 -15.76
N PHE A 85 8.69 -9.15 -14.55
CA PHE A 85 9.51 -10.33 -14.29
C PHE A 85 8.68 -11.60 -14.53
N ALA A 86 9.33 -12.68 -14.97
CA ALA A 86 8.71 -13.99 -14.95
C ALA A 86 8.31 -14.33 -13.51
N ARG A 87 7.05 -14.72 -13.34
CA ARG A 87 6.53 -15.00 -12.01
C ARG A 87 6.73 -16.47 -11.68
N PRO A 88 7.37 -16.81 -10.56
CA PRO A 88 7.35 -18.17 -10.07
C PRO A 88 5.92 -18.56 -9.71
N PRO A 89 5.51 -19.83 -9.90
CA PRO A 89 4.19 -20.30 -9.51
C PRO A 89 3.99 -20.08 -8.00
N GLN A 90 2.96 -19.33 -7.64
CA GLN A 90 2.60 -19.01 -6.26
C GLN A 90 1.15 -19.44 -6.00
N ASN A 91 0.84 -19.65 -4.73
CA ASN A 91 -0.54 -19.91 -4.33
C ASN A 91 -1.35 -18.60 -4.41
N LEU A 92 -2.29 -18.53 -5.35
CA LEU A 92 -3.13 -17.34 -5.58
C LEU A 92 -3.87 -16.90 -4.31
N ALA A 93 -4.44 -17.85 -3.57
CA ALA A 93 -5.21 -17.53 -2.36
C ALA A 93 -4.31 -16.93 -1.27
N LEU A 94 -3.11 -17.48 -1.08
CA LEU A 94 -2.14 -16.97 -0.12
C LEU A 94 -1.65 -15.56 -0.51
N GLU A 95 -1.44 -15.32 -1.79
CA GLU A 95 -0.99 -14.04 -2.30
C GLU A 95 -2.08 -12.97 -2.20
N LEU A 96 -3.32 -13.32 -2.51
CA LEU A 96 -4.46 -12.44 -2.28
C LEU A 96 -4.57 -12.09 -0.79
N ALA A 97 -4.55 -13.10 0.10
CA ALA A 97 -4.59 -12.85 1.53
C ALA A 97 -3.45 -11.94 2.01
N ALA A 98 -2.24 -12.14 1.50
CA ALA A 98 -1.10 -11.28 1.85
C ALA A 98 -1.33 -9.83 1.43
N LEU A 99 -1.83 -9.59 0.22
CA LEU A 99 -2.05 -8.23 -0.28
C LEU A 99 -3.27 -7.54 0.36
N GLU A 100 -4.26 -8.30 0.82
CA GLU A 100 -5.35 -7.74 1.64
C GLU A 100 -4.82 -7.25 3.00
N VAL A 101 -3.96 -8.05 3.64
CA VAL A 101 -3.29 -7.63 4.90
C VAL A 101 -2.40 -6.41 4.66
N VAL A 102 -1.68 -6.36 3.54
CA VAL A 102 -0.90 -5.17 3.13
C VAL A 102 -1.81 -3.94 3.03
N ALA A 103 -2.91 -4.02 2.27
CA ALA A 103 -3.83 -2.89 2.08
C ALA A 103 -4.38 -2.37 3.41
N VAL A 104 -4.87 -3.27 4.27
CA VAL A 104 -5.39 -2.91 5.59
C VAL A 104 -4.32 -2.25 6.46
N THR A 105 -3.14 -2.82 6.51
CA THR A 105 -2.03 -2.30 7.32
C THR A 105 -1.55 -0.93 6.82
N GLU A 106 -1.49 -0.73 5.51
CA GLU A 106 -1.12 0.55 4.91
C GLU A 106 -2.18 1.63 5.21
N GLU A 107 -3.45 1.30 5.13
CA GLU A 107 -4.52 2.22 5.51
C GLU A 107 -4.48 2.58 7.01
N LEU A 108 -4.21 1.63 7.88
CA LEU A 108 -4.05 1.88 9.31
C LEU A 108 -2.81 2.74 9.61
N THR A 109 -1.68 2.44 9.01
CA THR A 109 -0.42 3.14 9.29
C THR A 109 -0.38 4.50 8.60
N TRP A 110 -0.49 4.51 7.27
CA TRP A 110 -0.34 5.74 6.49
C TRP A 110 -1.59 6.60 6.53
N GLY A 111 -2.78 6.00 6.44
CA GLY A 111 -4.04 6.71 6.41
C GLY A 111 -4.51 7.19 7.78
N ALA A 112 -4.37 6.37 8.84
CA ALA A 112 -4.89 6.70 10.15
C ALA A 112 -3.87 7.33 11.11
N ILE A 113 -2.56 7.09 10.93
CA ILE A 113 -1.50 7.65 11.80
C ILE A 113 -0.74 8.78 11.12
N VAL A 114 -0.24 8.56 9.90
CA VAL A 114 0.68 9.50 9.24
C VAL A 114 -0.07 10.67 8.60
N GLU A 115 -1.12 10.38 7.82
CA GLU A 115 -1.85 11.40 7.07
C GLU A 115 -2.51 12.49 7.94
N PRO A 116 -3.09 12.21 9.11
CA PRO A 116 -3.62 13.27 9.98
C PRO A 116 -2.58 14.27 10.44
N GLU A 117 -1.32 13.89 10.53
CA GLU A 117 -0.22 14.73 11.04
C GLU A 117 0.54 15.46 9.93
N LEU A 118 0.68 14.85 8.76
CA LEU A 118 1.46 15.39 7.65
C LEU A 118 0.59 15.98 6.52
N GLY A 119 -0.68 15.63 6.51
CA GLY A 119 -1.60 15.95 5.42
C GLY A 119 -1.49 14.97 4.23
N PRO A 120 -2.51 14.95 3.36
CA PRO A 120 -2.62 13.94 2.30
C PRO A 120 -1.51 14.02 1.26
N ALA A 121 -1.11 15.22 0.85
CA ALA A 121 -0.09 15.38 -0.20
C ALA A 121 1.30 14.92 0.27
N ALA A 122 1.72 15.30 1.49
CA ALA A 122 3.00 14.85 2.03
C ALA A 122 2.99 13.34 2.28
N THR A 123 1.88 12.79 2.78
CA THR A 123 1.74 11.34 2.98
C THR A 123 1.77 10.60 1.64
N ALA A 124 1.08 11.10 0.60
CA ALA A 124 1.11 10.51 -0.74
C ALA A 124 2.53 10.53 -1.33
N ALA A 125 3.28 11.62 -1.13
CA ALA A 125 4.67 11.71 -1.58
C ALA A 125 5.57 10.70 -0.87
N LEU A 126 5.46 10.55 0.45
CA LEU A 126 6.22 9.57 1.22
C LEU A 126 5.83 8.14 0.85
N PHE A 127 4.54 7.87 0.69
CA PHE A 127 4.03 6.57 0.24
C PHE A 127 4.60 6.20 -1.14
N ALA A 128 4.59 7.13 -2.08
CA ALA A 128 5.17 6.92 -3.39
C ALA A 128 6.70 6.73 -3.32
N ALA A 129 7.39 7.57 -2.55
CA ALA A 129 8.84 7.52 -2.38
C ALA A 129 9.31 6.17 -1.80
N LYS A 130 8.62 5.61 -0.80
CA LYS A 130 8.98 4.30 -0.25
C LYS A 130 8.99 3.21 -1.32
N HIS A 131 8.00 3.20 -2.21
CA HIS A 131 7.94 2.22 -3.29
C HIS A 131 9.04 2.46 -4.33
N VAL A 132 9.33 3.72 -4.64
CA VAL A 132 10.45 4.06 -5.54
C VAL A 132 11.77 3.56 -4.97
N VAL A 133 12.01 3.73 -3.66
CA VAL A 133 13.23 3.25 -2.99
C VAL A 133 13.28 1.72 -2.97
N ILE A 134 12.18 1.05 -2.62
CA ILE A 134 12.11 -0.41 -2.53
C ILE A 134 12.33 -1.06 -3.91
N ASP A 135 11.68 -0.52 -4.94
CA ASP A 135 11.65 -1.14 -6.28
C ASP A 135 12.73 -0.61 -7.21
N GLY A 136 13.37 0.51 -6.90
CA GLY A 136 14.30 1.20 -7.78
C GLY A 136 13.64 1.84 -9.01
N ARG A 137 12.31 2.02 -9.00
CA ARG A 137 11.52 2.45 -10.18
C ARG A 137 10.85 3.80 -9.94
N TRP A 138 11.59 4.87 -10.12
CA TRP A 138 11.14 6.23 -9.82
C TRP A 138 9.87 6.65 -10.58
N ARG A 139 9.67 6.15 -11.82
CA ARG A 139 8.49 6.47 -12.65
C ARG A 139 7.17 6.00 -12.03
N ARG A 140 7.19 4.97 -11.19
CA ARG A 140 6.01 4.52 -10.44
C ARG A 140 5.50 5.56 -9.44
N GLY A 141 6.37 6.45 -9.00
CA GLY A 141 6.05 7.43 -7.96
C GLY A 141 4.84 8.30 -8.29
N LEU A 142 4.71 8.78 -9.53
CA LEU A 142 3.56 9.61 -9.93
C LEU A 142 2.24 8.86 -9.86
N GLY A 143 2.19 7.63 -10.36
CA GLY A 143 0.98 6.81 -10.29
C GLY A 143 0.61 6.46 -8.86
N LEU A 144 1.58 6.10 -8.03
CA LEU A 144 1.37 5.80 -6.61
C LEU A 144 0.99 7.04 -5.79
N PHE A 145 1.54 8.20 -6.12
CA PHE A 145 1.10 9.46 -5.55
C PHE A 145 -0.38 9.75 -5.86
N ALA A 146 -0.77 9.64 -7.14
CA ALA A 146 -2.16 9.83 -7.56
C ALA A 146 -3.09 8.80 -6.90
N PHE A 147 -2.68 7.54 -6.85
CA PHE A 147 -3.40 6.47 -6.16
C PHE A 147 -3.67 6.83 -4.69
N TRP A 148 -2.63 7.21 -3.95
CA TRP A 148 -2.77 7.56 -2.54
C TRP A 148 -3.62 8.82 -2.33
N MET A 149 -3.50 9.83 -3.18
CA MET A 149 -4.36 11.01 -3.15
C MET A 149 -5.84 10.66 -3.38
N GLY A 150 -6.10 9.71 -4.27
CA GLY A 150 -7.44 9.18 -4.49
C GLY A 150 -8.00 8.47 -3.24
N LEU A 151 -7.18 7.63 -2.60
CA LEU A 151 -7.55 6.99 -1.33
C LEU A 151 -7.75 8.02 -0.21
N ALA A 152 -6.92 9.07 -0.13
CA ALA A 152 -7.07 10.15 0.83
C ALA A 152 -8.41 10.89 0.67
N ALA A 153 -8.80 11.19 -0.58
CA ALA A 153 -10.10 11.78 -0.87
C ALA A 153 -11.26 10.85 -0.47
N GLN A 154 -11.09 9.54 -0.65
CA GLN A 154 -12.05 8.55 -0.24
C GLN A 154 -12.14 8.42 1.29
N ARG A 155 -10.98 8.39 2.00
CA ARG A 155 -10.93 8.31 3.48
C ARG A 155 -11.62 9.46 4.17
N ARG A 156 -11.56 10.67 3.61
CA ARG A 156 -12.25 11.84 4.17
C ARG A 156 -13.77 11.67 4.21
N ARG A 157 -14.31 10.89 3.31
CA ARG A 157 -15.75 10.57 3.28
C ARG A 157 -16.06 9.28 4.02
N TRP A 158 -15.42 8.21 3.63
CA TRP A 158 -15.67 6.88 4.17
C TRP A 158 -14.36 6.06 4.23
N PRO A 159 -13.69 6.00 5.39
CA PRO A 159 -12.41 5.30 5.54
C PRO A 159 -12.44 3.82 5.16
N VAL A 160 -13.54 3.12 5.48
CA VAL A 160 -13.71 1.71 5.10
C VAL A 160 -13.75 1.54 3.57
N ALA A 161 -14.37 2.48 2.85
CA ALA A 161 -14.37 2.43 1.40
C ALA A 161 -12.98 2.66 0.79
N ALA A 162 -12.14 3.50 1.41
CA ALA A 162 -10.75 3.63 0.96
C ALA A 162 -10.00 2.30 1.10
N MET A 163 -10.17 1.61 2.23
CA MET A 163 -9.60 0.29 2.48
C MET A 163 -10.09 -0.74 1.46
N LEU A 164 -11.40 -0.78 1.18
CA LEU A 164 -11.98 -1.68 0.19
C LEU A 164 -11.49 -1.39 -1.24
N VAL A 165 -11.38 -0.12 -1.63
CA VAL A 165 -10.83 0.29 -2.92
C VAL A 165 -9.36 -0.13 -3.05
N HIS A 166 -8.56 0.10 -2.00
CA HIS A 166 -7.17 -0.32 -1.95
C HIS A 166 -7.03 -1.84 -2.12
N ALA A 167 -7.76 -2.60 -1.31
CA ALA A 167 -7.80 -4.06 -1.34
C ALA A 167 -8.23 -4.58 -2.74
N ALA A 168 -9.32 -4.06 -3.29
CA ALA A 168 -9.80 -4.46 -4.61
C ALA A 168 -8.78 -4.20 -5.73
N LEU A 169 -8.09 -3.06 -5.71
CA LEU A 169 -7.06 -2.74 -6.69
C LEU A 169 -5.83 -3.64 -6.55
N ASN A 170 -5.41 -3.94 -5.32
CA ASN A 170 -4.35 -4.90 -5.05
C ASN A 170 -4.73 -6.31 -5.54
N GLY A 171 -5.92 -6.78 -5.19
CA GLY A 171 -6.44 -8.08 -5.62
C GLY A 171 -6.53 -8.21 -7.14
N ALA A 172 -7.08 -7.19 -7.81
CA ALA A 172 -7.12 -7.14 -9.28
C ALA A 172 -5.70 -7.24 -9.89
N GLY A 173 -4.73 -6.59 -9.26
CA GLY A 173 -3.35 -6.66 -9.67
C GLY A 173 -2.73 -8.07 -9.54
N VAL A 174 -3.04 -8.78 -8.44
CA VAL A 174 -2.59 -10.16 -8.23
C VAL A 174 -3.21 -11.09 -9.27
N VAL A 175 -4.53 -11.06 -9.41
CA VAL A 175 -5.25 -11.89 -10.38
C VAL A 175 -4.67 -11.68 -11.78
N GLN A 176 -4.46 -10.43 -12.16
CA GLN A 176 -3.87 -10.13 -13.45
C GLN A 176 -2.43 -10.65 -13.58
N GLY A 177 -1.61 -10.57 -12.52
CA GLY A 177 -0.27 -11.17 -12.50
C GLY A 177 -0.33 -12.68 -12.77
N HIS A 178 -1.27 -13.38 -12.12
CA HIS A 178 -1.50 -14.80 -12.32
C HIS A 178 -1.93 -15.13 -13.77
N VAL A 179 -2.91 -14.41 -14.30
CA VAL A 179 -3.42 -14.64 -15.67
C VAL A 179 -2.35 -14.33 -16.72
N SER A 180 -1.55 -13.29 -16.53
CA SER A 180 -0.52 -12.90 -17.52
C SER A 180 0.80 -13.67 -17.37
N GLY A 181 0.99 -14.44 -16.30
CA GLY A 181 2.26 -15.09 -15.97
C GLY A 181 3.41 -14.10 -15.70
N ARG A 182 3.10 -12.83 -15.44
CA ARG A 182 4.09 -11.77 -15.24
C ARG A 182 3.83 -11.04 -13.94
N ASP A 183 4.82 -11.01 -13.07
CA ASP A 183 4.83 -10.12 -11.91
C ASP A 183 5.22 -8.72 -12.38
N ARG A 184 4.35 -7.77 -12.13
CA ARG A 184 4.56 -6.34 -12.42
C ARG A 184 4.64 -5.50 -11.15
N PHE A 185 4.84 -6.16 -10.02
CA PHE A 185 5.19 -5.50 -8.76
C PHE A 185 6.63 -5.09 -8.70
#